data_2798cda5f616fe32f1efd815ef08d1c4
#
_entry.id   2798cda5f616fe32f1efd815ef08d1c4
#
_cell.length_a   1.000
_cell.length_b   1.000
_cell.length_c   1.000
_cell.angle_alpha   90.00
_cell.angle_beta   90.00
_cell.angle_gamma   90.00
#
_symmetry.space_group_name_H-M   'P 1'
#
loop_
_entity.id
_entity.type
_entity.pdbx_description
1 polymer ?
#
loop_
_entity_poly.entity_id
_entity_poly.type
_entity_poly.pdbx_seq_one_letter_code
_entity_poly.pdbx_strand_id
1 'polypeptide(L)'
;MSRFNRVILTILFFTALAPYVRGDLIPPDLLPQDTMSLLAPKFHRSEIVGFLAGLGTTFAAVPDLLAMLKRRSTAGMNPRMAAIMGVFQVLWIYYGLLIHSRPVIAWNLIAVLINSFLVGAYRYFLGKEKARAAHA
;
A
#
# COMPACT_ATOMS: atom_id res chain seq x y z
N MET A 1 -19.92 -16.16 -5.50
CA MET A 1 -18.87 -16.99 -4.90
C MET A 1 -19.41 -17.63 -3.63
N SER A 2 -19.49 -18.97 -3.58
CA SER A 2 -20.07 -19.67 -2.44
C SER A 2 -19.23 -19.47 -1.16
N ARG A 3 -19.85 -19.63 0.03
CA ARG A 3 -19.13 -19.58 1.32
C ARG A 3 -17.98 -20.60 1.34
N PHE A 4 -18.16 -21.75 0.71
CA PHE A 4 -17.19 -22.81 0.59
C PHE A 4 -15.92 -22.37 -0.18
N ASN A 5 -16.07 -21.69 -1.33
CA ASN A 5 -14.92 -21.20 -2.10
C ASN A 5 -14.12 -20.12 -1.35
N ARG A 6 -14.77 -19.30 -0.53
CA ARG A 6 -14.07 -18.30 0.33
C ARG A 6 -13.21 -18.98 1.39
N VAL A 7 -13.74 -20.02 2.04
CA VAL A 7 -12.99 -20.77 3.06
C VAL A 7 -11.77 -21.45 2.44
N ILE A 8 -11.94 -22.12 1.29
CA ILE A 8 -10.83 -22.77 0.59
C ILE A 8 -9.76 -21.74 0.18
N LEU A 9 -10.14 -20.60 -0.40
CA LEU A 9 -9.20 -19.55 -0.77
C LEU A 9 -8.46 -18.98 0.44
N THR A 10 -9.14 -18.81 1.57
CA THR A 10 -8.52 -18.37 2.81
C THR A 10 -7.51 -19.40 3.32
N ILE A 11 -7.87 -20.68 3.34
CA ILE A 11 -6.98 -21.75 3.78
C ILE A 11 -5.76 -21.84 2.84
N LEU A 12 -5.97 -21.80 1.53
CA LEU A 12 -4.88 -21.82 0.54
C LEU A 12 -3.96 -20.62 0.68
N PHE A 13 -4.51 -19.44 0.96
CA PHE A 13 -3.73 -18.23 1.21
C PHE A 13 -2.85 -18.37 2.47
N PHE A 14 -3.44 -18.85 3.58
CA PHE A 14 -2.68 -19.03 4.82
C PHE A 14 -1.69 -20.20 4.76
N THR A 15 -2.00 -21.28 4.05
CA THR A 15 -1.04 -22.39 3.84
C THR A 15 0.10 -21.99 2.91
N ALA A 16 -0.16 -21.16 1.89
CA ALA A 16 0.89 -20.60 1.04
C ALA A 16 1.77 -19.59 1.79
N LEU A 17 1.21 -18.91 2.81
CA LEU A 17 1.95 -17.95 3.64
C LEU A 17 2.75 -18.62 4.77
N ALA A 18 2.35 -19.83 5.20
CA ALA A 18 2.96 -20.52 6.34
C ALA A 18 4.48 -20.72 6.24
N PRO A 19 5.07 -21.06 5.06
CA PRO A 19 6.51 -21.17 4.91
C PRO A 19 7.23 -19.81 5.01
N TYR A 20 6.57 -18.72 4.60
CA TYR A 20 7.11 -17.35 4.73
C TYR A 20 7.15 -16.90 6.20
N VAL A 21 6.17 -17.31 7.00
CA VAL A 21 6.12 -16.99 8.44
C VAL A 21 7.19 -17.76 9.23
N ARG A 22 7.59 -18.95 8.77
CA ARG A 22 8.64 -19.76 9.41
C ARG A 22 10.07 -19.33 9.09
N GLY A 23 10.26 -18.43 8.14
CA GLY A 23 11.60 -17.99 7.71
C GLY A 23 12.42 -19.05 6.98
N ASP A 24 11.87 -20.26 6.76
CA ASP A 24 12.58 -21.41 6.20
C ASP A 24 12.88 -21.26 4.70
N LEU A 25 12.23 -20.29 4.04
CA LEU A 25 12.36 -20.08 2.59
C LEU A 25 13.24 -18.88 2.21
N ILE A 26 13.67 -18.07 3.18
CA ILE A 26 14.53 -16.93 2.90
C ILE A 26 15.93 -17.31 3.40
N PRO A 27 16.89 -17.54 2.49
CA PRO A 27 18.28 -17.73 2.88
C PRO A 27 18.73 -16.55 3.75
N PRO A 28 19.41 -16.79 4.87
CA PRO A 28 19.81 -15.73 5.82
C PRO A 28 20.73 -14.68 5.20
N ASP A 29 21.39 -15.00 4.10
CA ASP A 29 22.22 -14.12 3.28
C ASP A 29 21.42 -13.13 2.42
N LEU A 30 20.11 -13.33 2.25
CA LEU A 30 19.20 -12.40 1.54
C LEU A 30 18.55 -11.36 2.48
N LEU A 31 18.63 -11.56 3.78
CA LEU A 31 18.16 -10.59 4.76
C LEU A 31 19.30 -9.64 5.12
N PRO A 32 19.13 -8.32 4.98
CA PRO A 32 20.09 -7.37 5.50
C PRO A 32 20.15 -7.57 7.03
N GLN A 33 21.30 -7.99 7.53
CA GLN A 33 21.46 -8.36 8.94
C GLN A 33 21.63 -7.17 9.89
N ASP A 34 21.70 -5.94 9.35
CA ASP A 34 22.02 -4.75 10.10
C ASP A 34 21.24 -3.54 9.56
N THR A 35 20.80 -2.65 10.46
CA THR A 35 20.11 -1.40 10.11
C THR A 35 20.96 -0.52 9.18
N MET A 36 22.28 -0.57 9.31
CA MET A 36 23.20 0.13 8.40
C MET A 36 23.13 -0.40 6.97
N SER A 37 22.69 -1.62 6.76
CA SER A 37 22.48 -2.19 5.42
C SER A 37 21.34 -1.52 4.66
N LEU A 38 20.37 -0.91 5.34
CA LEU A 38 19.31 -0.11 4.70
C LEU A 38 19.87 1.14 4.00
N LEU A 39 20.99 1.65 4.47
CA LEU A 39 21.69 2.81 3.91
C LEU A 39 22.83 2.41 2.95
N ALA A 40 23.09 1.11 2.80
CA ALA A 40 24.18 0.62 1.94
C ALA A 40 23.90 0.98 0.47
N PRO A 41 24.93 1.39 -0.30
CA PRO A 41 24.76 1.79 -1.70
C PRO A 41 24.51 0.61 -2.65
N LYS A 42 24.74 -0.63 -2.19
CA LYS A 42 24.55 -1.84 -3.02
C LYS A 42 23.12 -2.35 -2.91
N PHE A 43 22.48 -2.54 -4.07
CA PHE A 43 21.15 -3.15 -4.18
C PHE A 43 21.29 -4.65 -4.42
N HIS A 44 20.52 -5.44 -3.68
CA HIS A 44 20.38 -6.87 -3.94
C HIS A 44 19.41 -7.09 -5.11
N ARG A 45 19.60 -8.17 -5.86
CA ARG A 45 18.71 -8.50 -6.99
C ARG A 45 17.24 -8.62 -6.58
N SER A 46 16.95 -9.16 -5.40
CA SER A 46 15.61 -9.23 -4.83
C SER A 46 14.97 -7.86 -4.58
N GLU A 47 15.77 -6.84 -4.22
CA GLU A 47 15.26 -5.49 -4.02
C GLU A 47 14.84 -4.83 -5.32
N ILE A 48 15.57 -5.08 -6.43
CA ILE A 48 15.20 -4.59 -7.76
C ILE A 48 13.81 -5.11 -8.15
N VAL A 49 13.56 -6.41 -7.94
CA VAL A 49 12.25 -7.01 -8.18
C VAL A 49 11.19 -6.39 -7.27
N GLY A 50 11.50 -6.19 -5.99
CA GLY A 50 10.61 -5.52 -5.02
C GLY A 50 10.29 -4.08 -5.42
N PHE A 51 11.27 -3.33 -5.91
CA PHE A 51 11.05 -1.97 -6.42
C PHE A 51 10.16 -1.95 -7.67
N LEU A 52 10.37 -2.85 -8.61
CA LEU A 52 9.54 -2.95 -9.82
C LEU A 52 8.09 -3.38 -9.50
N ALA A 53 7.93 -4.38 -8.62
CA ALA A 53 6.61 -4.84 -8.20
C ALA A 53 5.82 -3.75 -7.45
N GLY A 54 6.47 -3.04 -6.54
CA GLY A 54 5.86 -1.99 -5.76
C GLY A 54 5.42 -0.77 -6.59
N LEU A 55 6.10 -0.49 -7.69
CA LEU A 55 5.75 0.63 -8.58
C LEU A 55 4.32 0.50 -9.09
N GLY A 56 3.94 -0.65 -9.64
CA GLY A 56 2.59 -0.86 -10.17
C GLY A 56 1.50 -0.76 -9.09
N THR A 57 1.70 -1.39 -7.94
CA THR A 57 0.72 -1.41 -6.85
C THR A 57 0.57 -0.05 -6.17
N THR A 58 1.66 0.68 -5.98
CA THR A 58 1.65 1.99 -5.32
C THR A 58 0.96 3.06 -6.17
N PHE A 59 1.22 3.06 -7.47
CA PHE A 59 0.64 4.04 -8.37
C PHE A 59 -0.75 3.66 -8.91
N ALA A 60 -1.28 2.49 -8.57
CA ALA A 60 -2.62 2.05 -8.99
C ALA A 60 -3.75 3.02 -8.57
N ALA A 61 -3.59 3.74 -7.45
CA ALA A 61 -4.57 4.73 -6.98
C ALA A 61 -4.44 6.11 -7.64
N VAL A 62 -3.34 6.38 -8.35
CA VAL A 62 -3.08 7.70 -8.95
C VAL A 62 -4.09 8.08 -10.04
N PRO A 63 -4.50 7.20 -10.96
CA PRO A 63 -5.52 7.52 -11.95
C PRO A 63 -6.83 8.03 -11.33
N ASP A 64 -7.29 7.39 -10.26
CA ASP A 64 -8.51 7.78 -9.55
C ASP A 64 -8.35 9.15 -8.89
N LEU A 65 -7.21 9.40 -8.25
CA LEU A 65 -6.87 10.69 -7.68
C LEU A 65 -6.87 11.79 -8.75
N LEU A 66 -6.19 11.57 -9.86
CA LEU A 66 -6.15 12.53 -10.98
C LEU A 66 -7.54 12.77 -11.57
N ALA A 67 -8.35 11.73 -11.72
CA ALA A 67 -9.73 11.85 -12.19
C ALA A 67 -10.59 12.70 -11.25
N MET A 68 -10.47 12.53 -9.93
CA MET A 68 -11.15 13.33 -8.93
C MET A 68 -10.70 14.81 -9.00
N LEU A 69 -9.41 15.07 -9.07
CA LEU A 69 -8.85 16.42 -9.17
C LEU A 69 -9.32 17.12 -10.44
N LYS A 70 -9.31 16.42 -11.58
CA LYS A 70 -9.76 16.95 -12.88
C LYS A 70 -11.25 17.26 -12.90
N ARG A 71 -12.08 16.36 -12.37
CA ARG A 71 -13.54 16.56 -12.29
C ARG A 71 -13.95 17.56 -11.22
N ARG A 72 -13.08 17.83 -10.22
CA ARG A 72 -13.38 18.62 -9.03
C ARG A 72 -14.63 18.13 -8.29
N SER A 73 -14.85 16.82 -8.28
CA SER A 73 -16.02 16.17 -7.71
C SER A 73 -15.65 14.87 -7.02
N THR A 74 -16.36 14.56 -5.93
CA THR A 74 -16.20 13.35 -5.14
C THR A 74 -16.96 12.15 -5.70
N ALA A 75 -17.70 12.32 -6.78
CA ALA A 75 -18.53 11.27 -7.39
C ALA A 75 -17.70 10.04 -7.77
N GLY A 76 -18.15 8.86 -7.30
CA GLY A 76 -17.50 7.58 -7.59
C GLY A 76 -16.27 7.26 -6.74
N MET A 77 -15.88 8.14 -5.80
CA MET A 77 -14.72 7.92 -4.93
C MET A 77 -15.11 7.26 -3.60
N ASN A 78 -14.24 6.35 -3.13
CA ASN A 78 -14.40 5.70 -1.83
C ASN A 78 -13.25 6.10 -0.87
N PRO A 79 -13.42 7.17 -0.08
CA PRO A 79 -12.38 7.65 0.83
C PRO A 79 -12.11 6.69 1.99
N ARG A 80 -13.10 5.85 2.35
CA ARG A 80 -12.93 4.86 3.43
C ARG A 80 -11.89 3.80 3.04
N MET A 81 -11.92 3.37 1.77
CA MET A 81 -10.93 2.42 1.25
C MET A 81 -9.52 3.01 1.34
N ALA A 82 -9.33 4.25 0.88
CA ALA A 82 -8.04 4.93 0.94
C ALA A 82 -7.55 5.13 2.39
N ALA A 83 -8.45 5.46 3.32
CA ALA A 83 -8.11 5.60 4.74
C ALA A 83 -7.66 4.28 5.36
N ILE A 84 -8.40 3.18 5.10
CA ILE A 84 -8.04 1.85 5.57
C ILE A 84 -6.69 1.42 4.99
N MET A 85 -6.50 1.58 3.68
CA MET A 85 -5.22 1.27 3.02
C MET A 85 -4.07 2.05 3.65
N GLY A 86 -4.25 3.35 3.92
CA GLY A 86 -3.24 4.18 4.56
C GLY A 86 -2.82 3.66 5.94
N VAL A 87 -3.78 3.22 6.77
CA VAL A 87 -3.49 2.63 8.08
C VAL A 87 -2.67 1.34 7.94
N PHE A 88 -3.08 0.42 7.07
CA PHE A 88 -2.35 -0.83 6.87
C PHE A 88 -0.97 -0.62 6.24
N GLN A 89 -0.79 0.41 5.43
CA GLN A 89 0.53 0.76 4.88
C GLN A 89 1.50 1.24 5.96
N VAL A 90 1.02 1.90 7.02
CA VAL A 90 1.87 2.22 8.19
C VAL A 90 2.36 0.94 8.87
N LEU A 91 1.50 -0.08 9.01
CA LEU A 91 1.91 -1.39 9.53
C LEU A 91 2.92 -2.08 8.61
N TRP A 92 2.76 -1.94 7.28
CA TRP A 92 3.73 -2.45 6.31
C TRP A 92 5.08 -1.75 6.38
N ILE A 93 5.11 -0.44 6.66
CA ILE A 93 6.37 0.29 6.91
C ILE A 93 7.06 -0.28 8.14
N TYR A 94 6.32 -0.47 9.24
CA TYR A 94 6.85 -1.06 10.46
C TYR A 94 7.38 -2.48 10.21
N TYR A 95 6.63 -3.32 9.51
CA TYR A 95 7.09 -4.64 9.10
C TYR A 95 8.34 -4.57 8.23
N GLY A 96 8.39 -3.67 7.27
CA GLY A 96 9.56 -3.43 6.42
C GLY A 96 10.81 -3.05 7.21
N LEU A 97 10.66 -2.28 8.30
CA LEU A 97 11.75 -1.98 9.23
C LEU A 97 12.24 -3.23 9.97
N LEU A 98 11.31 -4.09 10.41
CA LEU A 98 11.66 -5.33 11.11
C LEU A 98 12.43 -6.32 10.23
N ILE A 99 12.07 -6.43 8.95
CA ILE A 99 12.73 -7.32 7.99
C ILE A 99 13.84 -6.62 7.19
N HIS A 100 14.15 -5.36 7.50
CA HIS A 100 15.15 -4.54 6.81
C HIS A 100 14.96 -4.48 5.28
N SER A 101 13.70 -4.39 4.80
CA SER A 101 13.39 -4.35 3.37
C SER A 101 13.16 -2.92 2.87
N ARG A 102 14.14 -2.38 2.15
CA ARG A 102 14.05 -1.04 1.52
C ARG A 102 12.86 -0.88 0.58
N PRO A 103 12.56 -1.83 -0.33
CA PRO A 103 11.40 -1.69 -1.22
C PRO A 103 10.07 -1.61 -0.47
N VAL A 104 9.89 -2.43 0.57
CA VAL A 104 8.67 -2.44 1.38
C VAL A 104 8.49 -1.10 2.10
N ILE A 105 9.54 -0.57 2.71
CA ILE A 105 9.49 0.73 3.39
C ILE A 105 9.18 1.85 2.39
N ALA A 106 9.94 1.94 1.31
CA ALA A 106 9.84 3.03 0.36
C ALA A 106 8.45 3.11 -0.30
N TRP A 107 7.95 1.97 -0.82
CA TRP A 107 6.68 1.96 -1.52
C TRP A 107 5.48 2.20 -0.60
N ASN A 108 5.51 1.67 0.62
CA ASN A 108 4.43 1.93 1.57
C ASN A 108 4.46 3.37 2.09
N LEU A 109 5.64 3.99 2.24
CA LEU A 109 5.74 5.41 2.58
C LEU A 109 5.11 6.29 1.49
N ILE A 110 5.44 6.05 0.21
CA ILE A 110 4.86 6.77 -0.92
C ILE A 110 3.34 6.52 -0.98
N ALA A 111 2.90 5.29 -0.77
CA ALA A 111 1.48 4.95 -0.79
C ALA A 111 0.68 5.61 0.35
N VAL A 112 1.24 5.73 1.56
CA VAL A 112 0.64 6.51 2.66
C VAL A 112 0.43 7.97 2.24
N LEU A 113 1.43 8.59 1.60
CA LEU A 113 1.32 9.97 1.12
C LEU A 113 0.22 10.11 0.07
N ILE A 114 0.17 9.21 -0.92
CA ILE A 114 -0.87 9.22 -1.96
C ILE A 114 -2.27 9.06 -1.36
N ASN A 115 -2.47 8.08 -0.46
CA ASN A 115 -3.75 7.84 0.17
C ASN A 115 -4.17 8.99 1.10
N SER A 116 -3.24 9.57 1.84
CA SER A 116 -3.50 10.75 2.68
C SER A 116 -3.92 11.95 1.83
N PHE A 117 -3.25 12.16 0.70
CA PHE A 117 -3.61 13.23 -0.23
C PHE A 117 -4.99 12.99 -0.86
N LEU A 118 -5.31 11.74 -1.23
CA LEU A 118 -6.63 11.36 -1.76
C LEU A 118 -7.74 11.66 -0.75
N VAL A 119 -7.56 11.26 0.51
CA VAL A 119 -8.54 11.54 1.59
C VAL A 119 -8.68 13.03 1.84
N GLY A 120 -7.59 13.78 1.84
CA GLY A 120 -7.58 15.24 2.00
C GLY A 120 -8.32 15.95 0.85
N ALA A 121 -8.00 15.60 -0.39
CA ALA A 121 -8.66 16.14 -1.58
C ALA A 121 -10.16 15.79 -1.61
N TYR A 122 -10.53 14.57 -1.24
CA TYR A 122 -11.92 14.17 -1.11
C TYR A 122 -12.68 15.07 -0.12
N ARG A 123 -12.13 15.26 1.07
CA ARG A 123 -12.75 16.13 2.11
C ARG A 123 -12.90 17.57 1.62
N TYR A 124 -11.91 18.10 0.94
CA TYR A 124 -11.94 19.45 0.39
C TYR A 124 -13.06 19.61 -0.66
N PHE A 125 -13.16 18.69 -1.63
CA PHE A 125 -14.21 18.77 -2.65
C PHE A 125 -15.60 18.51 -2.08
N LEU A 126 -15.73 17.56 -1.15
CA LEU A 126 -17.00 17.31 -0.45
C LEU A 126 -17.51 18.56 0.28
N GLY A 127 -16.62 19.30 0.94
CA GLY A 127 -16.98 20.57 1.59
C GLY A 127 -17.50 21.60 0.58
N LYS A 128 -16.85 21.71 -0.59
CA LYS A 128 -17.33 22.60 -1.66
C LYS A 128 -18.67 22.17 -2.27
N GLU A 129 -18.89 20.87 -2.48
CA GLU A 129 -20.14 20.34 -2.99
C GLU A 129 -21.29 20.64 -2.01
N LYS A 130 -21.08 20.42 -0.70
CA LYS A 130 -22.07 20.74 0.34
C LYS A 130 -22.38 22.24 0.41
N ALA A 131 -21.36 23.10 0.33
CA ALA A 131 -21.58 24.54 0.35
C ALA A 131 -22.39 25.02 -0.87
N ARG A 132 -22.12 24.49 -2.06
CA ARG A 132 -22.91 24.79 -3.26
C ARG A 132 -24.37 24.35 -3.14
N ALA A 133 -24.60 23.16 -2.59
CA ALA A 133 -25.96 22.65 -2.39
C ALA A 133 -26.76 23.43 -1.34
N ALA A 134 -26.11 24.10 -0.40
CA ALA A 134 -26.75 24.94 0.63
C ALA A 134 -27.16 26.33 0.10
N HIS A 135 -26.60 26.75 -1.05
CA HIS A 135 -26.89 28.05 -1.67
C HIS A 135 -27.74 27.93 -2.96
N ALA A 136 -28.15 26.71 -3.34
CA ALA A 136 -29.03 26.43 -4.46
C ALA A 136 -30.48 26.18 -4.02
#